data_acbb04e397ae88935e81f711750cca09
#
_entry.id   acbb04e397ae88935e81f711750cca09
#
_cell.length_a   1.000
_cell.length_b   1.000
_cell.length_c   1.000
_cell.angle_alpha   90.00
_cell.angle_beta   90.00
_cell.angle_gamma   90.00
#
_symmetry.space_group_name_H-M   'P 1'
#
loop_
_entity.id
_entity.type
_entity.pdbx_description
1 polymer ?
#
loop_
_entity_poly.entity_id
_entity_poly.type
_entity_poly.pdbx_seq_one_letter_code
_entity_poly.pdbx_strand_id
1 'polypeptide(L)'
;MKTSRGATAVQMDEADVKSAYRRWAPVYDHTFGRVAGEGRKHAVEVINQSSGRVLEVGVGTGLSLPDYKSSLEIVGIDLSPEMLDKARERVAEEGLENVNGLYEMDASELKFNSNSFDTVVAMYVMTVVPDPAKVMRELARTCKPGGEVMLVNHFSTDDGVRGWVERRMAPFGDKLGWHPVFDTDRVMICPELQLIEKRALRPWGIFTMMRFRKALTAG
;
A
#
# COMPACT_ATOMS: atom_id res chain seq x y z
N MET A 1 15.83 1.49 40.40
CA MET A 1 15.23 2.53 39.56
C MET A 1 16.03 2.62 38.27
N LYS A 2 15.56 1.99 37.18
CA LYS A 2 16.13 2.14 35.83
C LYS A 2 15.07 2.85 34.98
N THR A 3 15.36 4.09 34.67
CA THR A 3 14.54 4.94 33.79
C THR A 3 14.61 4.42 32.36
N SER A 4 13.49 3.98 31.83
CA SER A 4 13.31 3.66 30.40
C SER A 4 13.36 4.99 29.61
N ARG A 5 14.39 5.15 28.80
CA ARG A 5 14.39 6.19 27.76
C ARG A 5 13.50 5.72 26.61
N GLY A 6 12.34 6.36 26.48
CA GLY A 6 11.49 6.21 25.31
C GLY A 6 12.23 6.73 24.08
N ALA A 7 12.35 5.88 23.07
CA ALA A 7 12.78 6.29 21.74
C ALA A 7 11.66 7.14 21.15
N THR A 8 11.90 8.42 20.96
CA THR A 8 11.01 9.34 20.24
C THR A 8 11.01 8.90 18.77
N ALA A 9 9.90 8.41 18.28
CA ALA A 9 9.72 8.18 16.85
C ALA A 9 9.80 9.56 16.16
N VAL A 10 10.80 9.73 15.31
CA VAL A 10 10.92 10.91 14.45
C VAL A 10 9.78 10.84 13.45
N GLN A 11 8.85 11.77 13.54
CA GLN A 11 7.76 11.93 12.60
C GLN A 11 8.35 12.54 11.33
N MET A 12 8.37 11.79 10.23
CA MET A 12 8.76 12.33 8.92
C MET A 12 7.70 13.34 8.48
N ASP A 13 8.12 14.55 8.10
CA ASP A 13 7.24 15.59 7.61
C ASP A 13 6.82 15.27 6.16
N GLU A 14 5.60 15.65 5.77
CA GLU A 14 5.06 15.46 4.40
C GLU A 14 6.00 15.98 3.31
N ALA A 15 6.72 17.08 3.59
CA ALA A 15 7.71 17.67 2.70
C ALA A 15 8.93 16.76 2.49
N ASP A 16 9.35 16.03 3.50
CA ASP A 16 10.48 15.10 3.44
C ASP A 16 10.12 13.86 2.61
N VAL A 17 8.89 13.36 2.74
CA VAL A 17 8.36 12.25 1.94
C VAL A 17 8.29 12.65 0.48
N LYS A 18 7.71 13.82 0.14
CA LYS A 18 7.66 14.35 -1.24
C LYS A 18 9.05 14.54 -1.86
N SER A 19 10.02 15.05 -1.07
CA SER A 19 11.38 15.28 -1.57
C SER A 19 12.17 13.99 -1.80
N ALA A 20 11.97 12.98 -0.95
CA ALA A 20 12.56 11.66 -1.09
C ALA A 20 12.00 10.94 -2.34
N TYR A 21 10.68 10.95 -2.53
CA TYR A 21 10.03 10.37 -3.73
C TYR A 21 10.52 11.01 -5.03
N ARG A 22 10.65 12.35 -5.09
CA ARG A 22 11.16 13.06 -6.27
C ARG A 22 12.58 12.64 -6.66
N ARG A 23 13.42 12.31 -5.67
CA ARG A 23 14.82 11.92 -5.88
C ARG A 23 14.97 10.46 -6.30
N TRP A 24 14.07 9.58 -5.86
CA TRP A 24 14.14 8.13 -6.08
C TRP A 24 13.28 7.64 -7.26
N ALA A 25 12.34 8.45 -7.76
CA ALA A 25 11.43 8.06 -8.85
C ALA A 25 12.11 7.46 -10.10
N PRO A 26 13.28 7.94 -10.58
CA PRO A 26 13.93 7.36 -11.76
C PRO A 26 14.64 6.02 -11.49
N VAL A 27 15.06 5.78 -10.24
CA VAL A 27 15.83 4.57 -9.85
C VAL A 27 14.90 3.50 -9.28
N TYR A 28 13.72 3.91 -8.79
CA TYR A 28 12.74 3.07 -8.12
C TYR A 28 12.18 1.98 -9.07
N ASP A 29 11.84 2.34 -10.31
CA ASP A 29 11.28 1.39 -11.29
C ASP A 29 12.29 0.29 -11.68
N HIS A 30 13.59 0.57 -11.68
CA HIS A 30 14.60 -0.39 -12.15
C HIS A 30 15.09 -1.36 -11.07
N THR A 31 15.11 -0.97 -9.81
CA THR A 31 15.64 -1.79 -8.73
C THR A 31 14.56 -2.41 -7.86
N PHE A 32 13.66 -1.58 -7.34
CA PHE A 32 12.55 -2.02 -6.48
C PHE A 32 11.40 -2.63 -7.30
N GLY A 33 11.17 -2.12 -8.52
CA GLY A 33 10.11 -2.58 -9.42
C GLY A 33 10.20 -4.07 -9.76
N ARG A 34 11.41 -4.64 -9.87
CA ARG A 34 11.59 -6.08 -10.13
C ARG A 34 11.32 -6.95 -8.91
N VAL A 35 11.81 -6.55 -7.72
CA VAL A 35 11.60 -7.33 -6.49
C VAL A 35 10.17 -7.21 -6.00
N ALA A 36 9.55 -6.03 -6.15
CA ALA A 36 8.16 -5.75 -5.82
C ALA A 36 7.17 -6.28 -6.87
N GLY A 37 7.65 -6.57 -8.10
CA GLY A 37 6.82 -6.98 -9.23
C GLY A 37 6.02 -8.26 -9.00
N GLU A 38 6.65 -9.29 -8.43
CA GLU A 38 5.97 -10.56 -8.12
C GLU A 38 4.85 -10.38 -7.08
N GLY A 39 5.10 -9.57 -6.05
CA GLY A 39 4.08 -9.29 -5.04
C GLY A 39 2.89 -8.53 -5.60
N ARG A 40 3.14 -7.54 -6.46
CA ARG A 40 2.12 -6.77 -7.15
C ARG A 40 1.29 -7.65 -8.09
N LYS A 41 1.92 -8.45 -8.94
CA LYS A 41 1.24 -9.37 -9.84
C LYS A 41 0.33 -10.32 -9.08
N HIS A 42 0.84 -10.92 -8.01
CA HIS A 42 0.05 -11.84 -7.20
C HIS A 42 -1.18 -11.15 -6.56
N ALA A 43 -1.01 -9.91 -6.06
CA ALA A 43 -2.14 -9.15 -5.54
C ALA A 43 -3.19 -8.88 -6.62
N VAL A 44 -2.77 -8.45 -7.80
CA VAL A 44 -3.67 -8.20 -8.93
C VAL A 44 -4.35 -9.49 -9.41
N GLU A 45 -3.63 -10.63 -9.46
CA GLU A 45 -4.24 -11.94 -9.77
C GLU A 45 -5.37 -12.30 -8.80
N VAL A 46 -5.19 -12.02 -7.51
CA VAL A 46 -6.24 -12.24 -6.50
C VAL A 46 -7.41 -11.27 -6.71
N ILE A 47 -7.12 -9.97 -6.95
CA ILE A 47 -8.15 -8.96 -7.21
C ILE A 47 -8.93 -9.29 -8.48
N ASN A 48 -8.29 -9.85 -9.49
CA ASN A 48 -8.94 -10.27 -10.75
C ASN A 48 -9.97 -11.39 -10.58
N GLN A 49 -10.02 -12.06 -9.42
CA GLN A 49 -11.07 -13.01 -9.09
C GLN A 49 -12.36 -12.32 -8.57
N SER A 50 -12.27 -11.05 -8.21
CA SER A 50 -13.40 -10.22 -7.75
C SER A 50 -14.09 -9.52 -8.92
N SER A 51 -15.08 -8.68 -8.63
CA SER A 51 -15.79 -7.82 -9.58
C SER A 51 -16.06 -6.46 -8.96
N GLY A 52 -16.45 -5.49 -9.79
CA GLY A 52 -16.84 -4.16 -9.35
C GLY A 52 -15.68 -3.16 -9.36
N ARG A 53 -15.73 -2.21 -8.41
CA ARG A 53 -14.82 -1.05 -8.36
C ARG A 53 -13.64 -1.31 -7.43
N VAL A 54 -12.46 -1.03 -7.92
CA VAL A 54 -11.20 -1.16 -7.18
C VAL A 54 -10.61 0.22 -6.95
N LEU A 55 -10.21 0.51 -5.71
CA LEU A 55 -9.37 1.66 -5.38
C LEU A 55 -7.94 1.16 -5.14
N GLU A 56 -7.00 1.62 -5.95
CA GLU A 56 -5.58 1.44 -5.71
C GLU A 56 -4.98 2.68 -5.07
N VAL A 57 -4.53 2.54 -3.83
CA VAL A 57 -3.90 3.61 -3.04
C VAL A 57 -2.39 3.50 -3.18
N GLY A 58 -1.74 4.60 -3.62
CA GLY A 58 -0.34 4.62 -3.97
C GLY A 58 -0.08 3.94 -5.33
N VAL A 59 -0.86 4.31 -6.36
CA VAL A 59 -0.76 3.72 -7.70
C VAL A 59 0.61 3.99 -8.38
N GLY A 60 1.32 5.00 -7.92
CA GLY A 60 2.64 5.39 -8.45
C GLY A 60 2.62 5.65 -9.95
N THR A 61 3.55 5.04 -10.67
CA THR A 61 3.65 5.13 -12.15
C THR A 61 2.69 4.19 -12.89
N GLY A 62 1.76 3.56 -12.17
CA GLY A 62 0.71 2.72 -12.76
C GLY A 62 1.18 1.33 -13.22
N LEU A 63 2.26 0.79 -12.65
CA LEU A 63 2.83 -0.52 -13.06
C LEU A 63 1.87 -1.71 -12.88
N SER A 64 0.85 -1.58 -12.05
CA SER A 64 -0.20 -2.58 -11.80
C SER A 64 -1.35 -2.50 -12.80
N LEU A 65 -1.59 -1.30 -13.36
CA LEU A 65 -2.80 -1.00 -14.12
C LEU A 65 -3.04 -1.94 -15.30
N PRO A 66 -2.02 -2.31 -16.10
CA PRO A 66 -2.22 -3.24 -17.22
C PRO A 66 -2.59 -4.66 -16.82
N ASP A 67 -2.25 -5.05 -15.59
CA ASP A 67 -2.48 -6.43 -15.11
C ASP A 67 -3.93 -6.64 -14.62
N TYR A 68 -4.72 -5.56 -14.40
CA TYR A 68 -6.12 -5.68 -14.02
C TYR A 68 -6.99 -6.12 -15.20
N LYS A 69 -7.90 -7.05 -14.95
CA LYS A 69 -8.86 -7.47 -16.00
C LYS A 69 -9.80 -6.32 -16.36
N SER A 70 -10.16 -6.24 -17.63
CA SER A 70 -10.97 -5.15 -18.21
C SER A 70 -12.37 -5.00 -17.63
N SER A 71 -12.89 -6.03 -16.94
CA SER A 71 -14.21 -5.99 -16.30
C SER A 71 -14.22 -5.32 -14.92
N LEU A 72 -13.06 -4.93 -14.39
CA LEU A 72 -12.95 -4.15 -13.16
C LEU A 72 -12.92 -2.66 -13.48
N GLU A 73 -13.52 -1.84 -12.62
CA GLU A 73 -13.42 -0.38 -12.69
C GLU A 73 -12.32 0.10 -11.74
N ILE A 74 -11.21 0.59 -12.29
CA ILE A 74 -10.05 0.97 -11.50
C ILE A 74 -10.03 2.48 -11.26
N VAL A 75 -9.85 2.85 -10.00
CA VAL A 75 -9.51 4.21 -9.57
C VAL A 75 -8.17 4.16 -8.85
N GLY A 76 -7.22 4.98 -9.27
CA GLY A 76 -5.91 5.09 -8.63
C GLY A 76 -5.72 6.44 -7.94
N ILE A 77 -5.03 6.43 -6.81
CA ILE A 77 -4.56 7.67 -6.17
C ILE A 77 -3.07 7.60 -5.87
N ASP A 78 -2.42 8.73 -5.91
CA ASP A 78 -1.04 8.92 -5.42
C ASP A 78 -0.87 10.35 -4.88
N LEU A 79 0.12 10.55 -4.03
CA LEU A 79 0.46 11.86 -3.47
C LEU A 79 1.35 12.67 -4.45
N SER A 80 2.03 12.02 -5.40
CA SER A 80 2.95 12.63 -6.35
C SER A 80 2.29 12.85 -7.71
N PRO A 81 2.11 14.12 -8.14
CA PRO A 81 1.62 14.43 -9.47
C PRO A 81 2.56 13.89 -10.57
N GLU A 82 3.88 13.88 -10.35
CA GLU A 82 4.86 13.37 -11.30
C GLU A 82 4.71 11.86 -11.54
N MET A 83 4.33 11.09 -10.50
CA MET A 83 4.02 9.67 -10.64
C MET A 83 2.72 9.47 -11.42
N LEU A 84 1.70 10.26 -11.09
CA LEU A 84 0.41 10.20 -11.76
C LEU A 84 0.49 10.57 -13.25
N ASP A 85 1.38 11.49 -13.61
CA ASP A 85 1.58 11.84 -15.03
C ASP A 85 2.09 10.62 -15.81
N LYS A 86 3.07 9.89 -15.27
CA LYS A 86 3.55 8.64 -15.86
C LYS A 86 2.47 7.54 -15.90
N ALA A 87 1.64 7.47 -14.87
CA ALA A 87 0.52 6.54 -14.86
C ALA A 87 -0.51 6.89 -15.95
N ARG A 88 -0.80 8.19 -16.17
CA ARG A 88 -1.69 8.65 -17.25
C ARG A 88 -1.12 8.37 -18.64
N GLU A 89 0.20 8.58 -18.81
CA GLU A 89 0.91 8.21 -20.05
C GLU A 89 0.73 6.73 -20.33
N ARG A 90 0.98 5.86 -19.33
CA ARG A 90 0.79 4.40 -19.45
C ARG A 90 -0.64 4.03 -19.81
N VAL A 91 -1.64 4.62 -19.15
CA VAL A 91 -3.06 4.39 -19.43
C VAL A 91 -3.38 4.71 -20.89
N ALA A 92 -2.85 5.84 -21.41
CA ALA A 92 -3.07 6.25 -22.78
C ALA A 92 -2.33 5.35 -23.79
N GLU A 93 -1.06 5.01 -23.53
CA GLU A 93 -0.24 4.17 -24.40
C GLU A 93 -0.77 2.74 -24.52
N GLU A 94 -1.26 2.17 -23.42
CA GLU A 94 -1.73 0.80 -23.36
C GLU A 94 -3.25 0.67 -23.56
N GLY A 95 -3.97 1.81 -23.74
CA GLY A 95 -5.41 1.81 -24.01
C GLY A 95 -6.26 1.22 -22.88
N LEU A 96 -5.92 1.53 -21.63
CA LEU A 96 -6.57 0.93 -20.45
C LEU A 96 -7.92 1.61 -20.14
N GLU A 97 -8.97 1.25 -20.91
CA GLU A 97 -10.31 1.84 -20.81
C GLU A 97 -11.02 1.61 -19.46
N ASN A 98 -10.57 0.62 -18.69
CA ASN A 98 -11.11 0.28 -17.38
C ASN A 98 -10.53 1.14 -16.23
N VAL A 99 -9.57 2.03 -16.51
CA VAL A 99 -9.06 3.00 -15.53
C VAL A 99 -9.91 4.27 -15.57
N ASN A 100 -10.82 4.39 -14.61
CA ASN A 100 -11.84 5.44 -14.57
C ASN A 100 -11.33 6.77 -14.00
N GLY A 101 -10.13 6.79 -13.40
CA GLY A 101 -9.52 8.03 -12.92
C GLY A 101 -8.25 7.82 -12.12
N LEU A 102 -7.36 8.82 -12.23
CA LEU A 102 -6.11 8.92 -11.48
C LEU A 102 -6.06 10.29 -10.79
N TYR A 103 -6.04 10.30 -9.45
CA TYR A 103 -6.21 11.52 -8.66
C TYR A 103 -5.03 11.75 -7.71
N GLU A 104 -4.56 13.00 -7.65
CA GLU A 104 -3.64 13.43 -6.59
C GLU A 104 -4.42 13.51 -5.27
N MET A 105 -4.00 12.69 -4.29
CA MET A 105 -4.73 12.59 -3.02
C MET A 105 -3.84 11.99 -1.94
N ASP A 106 -3.99 12.52 -0.71
CA ASP A 106 -3.39 11.92 0.48
C ASP A 106 -4.20 10.67 0.90
N ALA A 107 -3.50 9.54 1.07
CA ALA A 107 -4.09 8.29 1.53
C ALA A 107 -4.70 8.39 2.93
N SER A 108 -4.25 9.36 3.74
CA SER A 108 -4.77 9.61 5.08
C SER A 108 -6.08 10.43 5.11
N GLU A 109 -6.50 10.98 3.95
CA GLU A 109 -7.72 11.79 3.79
C GLU A 109 -8.35 11.57 2.41
N LEU A 110 -9.00 10.43 2.23
CA LEU A 110 -9.60 10.05 0.96
C LEU A 110 -10.88 10.84 0.68
N LYS A 111 -10.91 11.58 -0.43
CA LYS A 111 -12.08 12.40 -0.85
C LYS A 111 -13.12 11.55 -1.60
N PHE A 112 -13.32 10.32 -1.16
CA PHE A 112 -14.38 9.43 -1.62
C PHE A 112 -15.41 9.22 -0.53
N ASN A 113 -16.65 8.96 -0.93
CA ASN A 113 -17.70 8.59 0.00
C ASN A 113 -17.37 7.24 0.67
N SER A 114 -17.90 7.03 1.88
CA SER A 114 -17.83 5.73 2.54
C SER A 114 -18.51 4.66 1.68
N ASN A 115 -18.00 3.42 1.75
CA ASN A 115 -18.60 2.27 1.06
C ASN A 115 -18.71 2.43 -0.47
N SER A 116 -17.66 2.97 -1.12
CA SER A 116 -17.65 3.27 -2.56
C SER A 116 -16.99 2.20 -3.41
N PHE A 117 -16.13 1.35 -2.82
CA PHE A 117 -15.31 0.38 -3.55
C PHE A 117 -15.53 -1.04 -3.06
N ASP A 118 -15.58 -1.97 -3.99
CA ASP A 118 -15.71 -3.40 -3.69
C ASP A 118 -14.39 -3.98 -3.18
N THR A 119 -13.27 -3.46 -3.70
CA THR A 119 -11.91 -3.77 -3.25
C THR A 119 -11.11 -2.48 -3.07
N VAL A 120 -10.36 -2.39 -1.98
CA VAL A 120 -9.40 -1.30 -1.74
C VAL A 120 -8.03 -1.93 -1.52
N VAL A 121 -7.04 -1.55 -2.31
CA VAL A 121 -5.69 -2.12 -2.22
C VAL A 121 -4.65 -1.04 -2.00
N ALA A 122 -3.69 -1.31 -1.12
CA ALA A 122 -2.50 -0.49 -0.91
C ALA A 122 -1.25 -1.38 -1.00
N MET A 123 -0.45 -1.15 -2.04
CA MET A 123 0.76 -1.92 -2.31
C MET A 123 1.99 -1.05 -2.04
N TYR A 124 2.80 -1.46 -1.06
CA TYR A 124 4.06 -0.78 -0.67
C TYR A 124 3.88 0.64 -0.10
N VAL A 125 2.68 0.97 0.38
CA VAL A 125 2.32 2.30 0.91
C VAL A 125 2.51 2.39 2.42
N MET A 126 2.10 1.35 3.16
CA MET A 126 1.95 1.42 4.62
C MET A 126 3.26 1.70 5.37
N THR A 127 4.41 1.37 4.78
CA THR A 127 5.74 1.61 5.37
C THR A 127 6.29 3.01 5.12
N VAL A 128 5.67 3.79 4.24
CA VAL A 128 6.16 5.12 3.84
C VAL A 128 5.22 6.26 4.26
N VAL A 129 4.00 5.95 4.70
CA VAL A 129 3.07 6.96 5.20
C VAL A 129 3.37 7.35 6.65
N PRO A 130 3.18 8.63 7.03
CA PRO A 130 3.43 9.09 8.39
C PRO A 130 2.52 8.45 9.44
N ASP A 131 1.24 8.26 9.11
CA ASP A 131 0.22 7.65 9.99
C ASP A 131 -0.49 6.47 9.32
N PRO A 132 0.09 5.25 9.38
CA PRO A 132 -0.54 4.05 8.84
C PRO A 132 -1.92 3.75 9.44
N ALA A 133 -2.14 4.15 10.69
CA ALA A 133 -3.42 3.93 11.35
C ALA A 133 -4.53 4.80 10.74
N LYS A 134 -4.22 6.05 10.40
CA LYS A 134 -5.15 6.95 9.71
C LYS A 134 -5.48 6.43 8.32
N VAL A 135 -4.45 6.01 7.57
CA VAL A 135 -4.61 5.40 6.26
C VAL A 135 -5.50 4.16 6.36
N MET A 136 -5.24 3.25 7.30
CA MET A 136 -6.01 2.03 7.44
C MET A 136 -7.50 2.30 7.70
N ARG A 137 -7.82 3.34 8.51
CA ARG A 137 -9.21 3.78 8.73
C ARG A 137 -9.87 4.27 7.44
N GLU A 138 -9.14 5.00 6.59
CA GLU A 138 -9.65 5.48 5.31
C GLU A 138 -9.89 4.34 4.30
N LEU A 139 -8.96 3.34 4.26
CA LEU A 139 -9.17 2.14 3.46
C LEU A 139 -10.44 1.39 3.92
N ALA A 140 -10.60 1.21 5.23
CA ALA A 140 -11.77 0.57 5.80
C ALA A 140 -13.05 1.36 5.50
N ARG A 141 -13.03 2.69 5.65
CA ARG A 141 -14.18 3.57 5.42
C ARG A 141 -14.66 3.51 3.96
N THR A 142 -13.74 3.57 3.01
CA THR A 142 -14.07 3.62 1.58
C THR A 142 -14.45 2.26 1.00
N CYS A 143 -14.04 1.17 1.64
CA CYS A 143 -14.44 -0.20 1.30
C CYS A 143 -15.92 -0.44 1.66
N LYS A 144 -16.67 -1.11 0.78
CA LYS A 144 -18.07 -1.52 1.01
C LYS A 144 -18.15 -2.60 2.10
N PRO A 145 -19.26 -2.70 2.85
CA PRO A 145 -19.55 -3.88 3.65
C PRO A 145 -19.50 -5.16 2.78
N GLY A 146 -18.84 -6.20 3.28
CA GLY A 146 -18.58 -7.44 2.51
C GLY A 146 -17.45 -7.33 1.48
N GLY A 147 -16.95 -6.13 1.19
CA GLY A 147 -15.79 -5.88 0.34
C GLY A 147 -14.47 -6.25 1.00
N GLU A 148 -13.38 -6.10 0.26
CA GLU A 148 -12.06 -6.47 0.74
C GLU A 148 -11.09 -5.29 0.78
N VAL A 149 -10.28 -5.24 1.84
CA VAL A 149 -9.08 -4.39 1.93
C VAL A 149 -7.87 -5.30 1.80
N MET A 150 -6.94 -4.96 0.89
CA MET A 150 -5.73 -5.72 0.66
C MET A 150 -4.50 -4.85 0.86
N LEU A 151 -3.53 -5.38 1.58
CA LEU A 151 -2.23 -4.75 1.76
C LEU A 151 -1.14 -5.67 1.20
N VAL A 152 -0.17 -5.08 0.48
CA VAL A 152 1.09 -5.75 0.15
C VAL A 152 2.21 -4.87 0.65
N ASN A 153 2.92 -5.33 1.67
CA ASN A 153 4.00 -4.56 2.27
C ASN A 153 5.10 -5.47 2.82
N HIS A 154 6.23 -4.85 3.11
CA HIS A 154 7.20 -5.44 4.01
C HIS A 154 6.64 -5.35 5.45
N PHE A 155 6.55 -6.49 6.13
CA PHE A 155 6.25 -6.55 7.55
C PHE A 155 7.42 -7.22 8.26
N SER A 156 7.79 -6.69 9.42
CA SER A 156 8.86 -7.23 10.23
C SER A 156 8.55 -8.64 10.69
N THR A 157 9.60 -9.43 10.82
CA THR A 157 9.54 -10.75 11.45
C THR A 157 10.44 -10.74 12.67
N ASP A 158 9.93 -11.20 13.81
CA ASP A 158 10.73 -11.29 15.06
C ASP A 158 11.80 -12.37 14.99
N ASP A 159 11.69 -13.34 14.07
CA ASP A 159 12.47 -14.55 14.03
C ASP A 159 13.56 -14.58 12.95
N GLY A 160 14.70 -15.17 13.31
CA GLY A 160 15.77 -15.60 12.41
C GLY A 160 16.71 -14.51 11.90
N VAL A 161 17.51 -14.88 10.92
CA VAL A 161 18.55 -14.01 10.30
C VAL A 161 17.91 -12.75 9.70
N ARG A 162 16.69 -12.86 9.18
CA ARG A 162 15.95 -11.74 8.58
C ARG A 162 15.62 -10.66 9.62
N GLY A 163 15.05 -11.03 10.77
CA GLY A 163 14.77 -10.07 11.83
C GLY A 163 16.03 -9.43 12.41
N TRP A 164 17.16 -10.15 12.41
CA TRP A 164 18.46 -9.59 12.79
C TRP A 164 18.93 -8.52 11.79
N VAL A 165 18.83 -8.78 10.48
CA VAL A 165 19.19 -7.82 9.40
C VAL A 165 18.29 -6.58 9.47
N GLU A 166 16.98 -6.77 9.60
CA GLU A 166 16.00 -5.69 9.71
C GLU A 166 16.30 -4.76 10.88
N ARG A 167 16.56 -5.32 12.07
CA ARG A 167 16.97 -4.54 13.26
C ARG A 167 18.29 -3.80 13.06
N ARG A 168 19.23 -4.37 12.30
CA ARG A 168 20.51 -3.73 12.00
C ARG A 168 20.36 -2.57 11.01
N MET A 169 19.38 -2.64 10.12
CA MET A 169 19.07 -1.60 9.13
C MET A 169 18.14 -0.51 9.69
N ALA A 170 17.41 -0.77 10.77
CA ALA A 170 16.47 0.16 11.38
C ALA A 170 17.02 1.59 11.61
N PRO A 171 18.28 1.80 12.08
CA PRO A 171 18.85 3.13 12.27
C PRO A 171 19.05 3.93 10.97
N PHE A 172 18.96 3.28 9.81
CA PHE A 172 19.13 3.90 8.50
C PHE A 172 17.80 4.17 7.80
N GLY A 173 16.68 3.86 8.42
CA GLY A 173 15.32 4.00 7.84
C GLY A 173 15.04 5.36 7.26
N ASP A 174 15.38 6.43 7.98
CA ASP A 174 15.20 7.83 7.55
C ASP A 174 15.99 8.17 6.27
N LYS A 175 17.18 7.54 6.09
CA LYS A 175 18.00 7.70 4.89
C LYS A 175 17.52 6.86 3.71
N LEU A 176 16.83 5.74 4.01
CA LEU A 176 16.31 4.79 3.03
C LEU A 176 14.89 5.17 2.58
N GLY A 177 14.21 6.10 3.27
CA GLY A 177 12.86 6.55 2.93
C GLY A 177 11.77 5.50 3.20
N TRP A 178 12.05 4.48 4.02
CA TRP A 178 11.08 3.48 4.44
C TRP A 178 11.42 2.94 5.83
N HIS A 179 10.41 2.46 6.56
CA HIS A 179 10.59 1.88 7.88
C HIS A 179 10.93 0.39 7.76
N PRO A 180 12.19 -0.02 8.04
CA PRO A 180 12.60 -1.44 7.98
C PRO A 180 11.91 -2.31 9.03
N VAL A 181 11.46 -1.71 10.14
CA VAL A 181 10.69 -2.37 11.20
C VAL A 181 9.26 -1.87 11.16
N PHE A 182 8.34 -2.71 10.67
CA PHE A 182 6.92 -2.39 10.56
C PHE A 182 6.07 -3.58 10.99
N ASP A 183 5.49 -3.49 12.19
CA ASP A 183 4.71 -4.55 12.79
C ASP A 183 3.31 -4.64 12.22
N THR A 184 2.78 -5.85 12.11
CA THR A 184 1.43 -6.10 11.62
C THR A 184 0.35 -5.48 12.51
N ASP A 185 0.61 -5.29 13.80
CA ASP A 185 -0.33 -4.67 14.75
C ASP A 185 -0.70 -3.24 14.37
N ARG A 186 0.20 -2.54 13.65
CA ARG A 186 -0.05 -1.18 13.17
C ARG A 186 -1.17 -1.09 12.12
N VAL A 187 -1.52 -2.20 11.48
CA VAL A 187 -2.60 -2.28 10.48
C VAL A 187 -3.81 -3.09 10.97
N MET A 188 -3.68 -3.79 12.10
CA MET A 188 -4.77 -4.59 12.71
C MET A 188 -5.62 -3.75 13.67
N ILE A 189 -6.00 -2.52 13.28
CA ILE A 189 -6.62 -1.54 14.18
C ILE A 189 -8.09 -1.26 13.90
N CYS A 190 -8.63 -1.74 12.79
CA CYS A 190 -10.03 -1.53 12.40
C CYS A 190 -10.85 -2.77 12.79
N PRO A 191 -11.70 -2.71 13.81
CA PRO A 191 -12.46 -3.87 14.30
C PRO A 191 -13.45 -4.41 13.26
N GLU A 192 -13.88 -3.56 12.33
CA GLU A 192 -14.75 -3.94 11.21
C GLU A 192 -14.04 -4.73 10.11
N LEU A 193 -12.70 -4.81 10.12
CA LEU A 193 -11.89 -5.56 9.17
C LEU A 193 -11.43 -6.87 9.77
N GLN A 194 -11.97 -7.98 9.27
CA GLN A 194 -11.53 -9.32 9.65
C GLN A 194 -10.40 -9.78 8.74
N LEU A 195 -9.24 -10.12 9.29
CA LEU A 195 -8.16 -10.74 8.55
C LEU A 195 -8.59 -12.12 8.03
N ILE A 196 -8.61 -12.32 6.72
CA ILE A 196 -9.00 -13.58 6.07
C ILE A 196 -7.81 -14.32 5.46
N GLU A 197 -6.71 -13.61 5.16
CA GLU A 197 -5.49 -14.22 4.66
C GLU A 197 -4.26 -13.38 5.06
N LYS A 198 -3.18 -14.06 5.46
CA LYS A 198 -1.84 -13.50 5.61
C LYS A 198 -0.86 -14.43 4.92
N ARG A 199 -0.22 -13.97 3.85
CA ARG A 199 0.64 -14.78 2.99
C ARG A 199 1.96 -14.10 2.71
N ALA A 200 3.06 -14.80 3.00
CA ALA A 200 4.38 -14.38 2.55
C ALA A 200 4.52 -14.57 1.03
N LEU A 201 5.00 -13.55 0.32
CA LEU A 201 5.11 -13.54 -1.14
C LEU A 201 6.54 -13.87 -1.58
N ARG A 202 6.67 -14.43 -2.79
CA ARG A 202 7.96 -14.68 -3.43
C ARG A 202 8.56 -13.38 -3.96
N PRO A 203 9.89 -13.28 -4.13
CA PRO A 203 10.91 -14.21 -3.67
C PRO A 203 11.21 -14.00 -2.16
N TRP A 204 11.66 -15.05 -1.49
CA TRP A 204 12.16 -15.09 -0.09
C TRP A 204 11.20 -14.60 1.01
N GLY A 205 9.90 -14.37 0.72
CA GLY A 205 8.94 -13.91 1.71
C GLY A 205 9.20 -12.49 2.25
N ILE A 206 9.95 -11.65 1.52
CA ILE A 206 10.27 -10.27 1.94
C ILE A 206 8.99 -9.46 2.10
N PHE A 207 8.04 -9.64 1.20
CA PHE A 207 6.74 -9.00 1.25
C PHE A 207 5.68 -9.96 1.76
N THR A 208 4.68 -9.41 2.39
CA THR A 208 3.51 -10.15 2.87
C THR A 208 2.26 -9.48 2.31
N MET A 209 1.36 -10.29 1.77
CA MET A 209 0.01 -9.90 1.46
C MET A 209 -0.88 -10.19 2.65
N MET A 210 -1.68 -9.19 3.05
CA MET A 210 -2.73 -9.31 4.05
C MET A 210 -4.06 -8.94 3.39
N ARG A 211 -5.06 -9.82 3.52
CA ARG A 211 -6.42 -9.57 3.03
C ARG A 211 -7.37 -9.50 4.20
N PHE A 212 -8.19 -8.49 4.19
CA PHE A 212 -9.22 -8.27 5.19
C PHE A 212 -10.57 -8.23 4.51
N ARG A 213 -11.59 -8.79 5.13
CA ARG A 213 -12.98 -8.63 4.74
C ARG A 213 -13.66 -7.65 5.67
N LYS A 214 -14.33 -6.65 5.11
CA LYS A 214 -15.14 -5.75 5.90
C LYS A 214 -16.43 -6.43 6.32
N ALA A 215 -16.74 -6.38 7.61
CA ALA A 215 -17.97 -6.93 8.14
C ALA A 215 -19.21 -6.34 7.43
N LEU A 216 -20.22 -7.16 7.26
CA LEU A 216 -21.53 -6.69 6.83
C LEU A 216 -22.09 -5.80 7.94
N THR A 217 -22.58 -4.62 7.62
CA THR A 217 -23.35 -3.82 8.58
C THR A 217 -24.59 -4.63 8.98
N ALA A 218 -24.74 -4.89 10.28
CA ALA A 218 -26.01 -5.39 10.78
C ALA A 218 -27.09 -4.37 10.39
N GLY A 219 -28.06 -4.82 9.59
CA GLY A 219 -29.22 -4.02 9.19
C GLY A 219 -30.11 -3.66 10.37
#